data_64e0ae2c6ec80bc38c4c6db3b2ebe4c7
#
_entry.id   64e0ae2c6ec80bc38c4c6db3b2ebe4c7
#
_cell.length_a   1.000
_cell.length_b   1.000
_cell.length_c   1.000
_cell.angle_alpha   90.00
_cell.angle_beta   90.00
_cell.angle_gamma   90.00
#
_symmetry.space_group_name_H-M   'P 1'
#
loop_
_entity.id
_entity.type
_entity.pdbx_description
1 polymer ?
#
loop_
_entity_poly.entity_id
_entity_poly.type
_entity_poly.pdbx_seq_one_letter_code
_entity_poly.pdbx_strand_id
1 'polypeptide(L)'
;PGVRQVSSTSGFSFMGGNGENLGMCIAQLDSWDKRKTPELSVDSIIHQASNLCDEIPAAKATVFSPPAIMGLGLTGGVSFMLQASGDETPKDLERELEKLIDQIEKLPGALFPRSSYEANTPQLFLNIDREKAQSMHVPVNRIFTTLQSKLASMYINDFNLIGYTFKVKMQSAPEDRTTINDIMNTYIQNDQGQMVPLSSVATLSYMVGPRQIARFNQLMSAEVTVQTRPGTSSGDLMNQIEAIPLPENYSITWTDMSYQERQNDGKIVLLMGLALLFGYLFLVAQYESWTVPVSVIVSVSVALLGALLGLLICSTPLSIYAQLGLVMLIGLAGKNAILMVEFSKAEREHGVPIQQAALEGARQRFRAVMMTAISFIIGVFPMVIASGAGAESRKAIGITTFYGMILATIVGILFIPALYSMFQRYREWVKNLFSGKAG
;
A
#
# COMPACT_ATOMS: atom_id res chain seq x y z
N PRO A 1 -20.15 16.40 9.66
CA PRO A 1 -20.81 15.25 10.28
C PRO A 1 -19.92 14.01 10.18
N GLY A 2 -20.03 13.06 11.14
CA GLY A 2 -19.21 11.83 11.16
C GLY A 2 -17.79 11.97 11.69
N VAL A 3 -17.33 13.17 12.03
CA VAL A 3 -16.04 13.43 12.68
C VAL A 3 -16.26 13.61 14.19
N ARG A 4 -15.54 12.83 14.98
CA ARG A 4 -15.62 12.85 16.44
C ARG A 4 -14.67 13.87 17.06
N GLN A 5 -13.44 13.91 16.56
CA GLN A 5 -12.39 14.73 17.11
C GLN A 5 -11.37 15.07 16.02
N VAL A 6 -10.78 16.25 16.10
CA VAL A 6 -9.66 16.67 15.26
C VAL A 6 -8.49 17.02 16.14
N SER A 7 -7.34 16.44 15.86
CA SER A 7 -6.05 16.79 16.49
C SER A 7 -5.17 17.47 15.46
N SER A 8 -4.67 18.66 15.78
CA SER A 8 -3.80 19.43 14.89
C SER A 8 -2.40 19.54 15.45
N THR A 9 -1.42 19.49 14.57
CA THR A 9 -0.01 19.69 14.87
C THR A 9 0.54 20.73 13.91
N SER A 10 1.03 21.84 14.43
CA SER A 10 1.70 22.88 13.66
C SER A 10 3.20 22.61 13.56
N GLY A 11 3.81 22.96 12.45
CA GLY A 11 5.25 22.81 12.24
C GLY A 11 5.70 21.42 11.80
N PHE A 12 4.77 20.49 11.57
CA PHE A 12 5.08 19.12 11.14
C PHE A 12 4.00 18.55 10.23
N SER A 13 4.44 17.77 9.23
CA SER A 13 3.58 16.95 8.37
C SER A 13 4.26 15.62 8.08
N PHE A 14 3.51 14.52 7.98
CA PHE A 14 4.08 13.22 7.59
C PHE A 14 4.72 13.23 6.20
N MET A 15 4.16 14.00 5.28
CA MET A 15 4.68 14.10 3.91
C MET A 15 5.82 15.09 3.77
N GLY A 16 5.70 16.26 4.43
CA GLY A 16 6.64 17.37 4.29
C GLY A 16 7.72 17.45 5.37
N GLY A 17 7.68 16.59 6.39
CA GLY A 17 8.58 16.65 7.54
C GLY A 17 8.34 17.87 8.45
N ASN A 18 9.41 18.42 9.03
CA ASN A 18 9.34 19.64 9.86
C ASN A 18 9.39 20.89 8.97
N GLY A 19 8.55 21.86 9.27
CA GLY A 19 8.56 23.16 8.56
C GLY A 19 7.57 24.14 9.17
N GLU A 20 7.95 25.41 9.26
CA GLU A 20 7.15 26.46 9.89
C GLU A 20 5.84 26.75 9.18
N ASN A 21 5.80 26.52 7.86
CA ASN A 21 4.64 26.65 7.00
C ASN A 21 3.84 25.37 6.85
N LEU A 22 4.16 24.31 7.60
CA LEU A 22 3.47 23.03 7.56
C LEU A 22 2.58 22.83 8.78
N GLY A 23 1.53 22.05 8.54
CA GLY A 23 0.66 21.57 9.59
C GLY A 23 0.05 20.24 9.21
N MET A 24 -0.39 19.49 10.20
CA MET A 24 -1.10 18.23 10.01
C MET A 24 -2.32 18.21 10.92
N CYS A 25 -3.43 17.74 10.37
CA CYS A 25 -4.66 17.49 11.12
C CYS A 25 -5.04 16.03 11.00
N ILE A 26 -5.29 15.38 12.13
CA ILE A 26 -5.81 14.00 12.17
C ILE A 26 -7.27 14.08 12.61
N ALA A 27 -8.17 13.79 11.68
CA ALA A 27 -9.60 13.71 11.93
C ALA A 27 -9.98 12.30 12.36
N GLN A 28 -10.29 12.11 13.62
CA GLN A 28 -10.83 10.85 14.12
C GLN A 28 -12.33 10.80 13.82
N LEU A 29 -12.73 9.80 13.05
CA LEU A 29 -14.13 9.60 12.69
C LEU A 29 -14.90 8.90 13.81
N ASP A 30 -16.22 9.05 13.81
CA ASP A 30 -17.12 8.26 14.65
C ASP A 30 -17.01 6.76 14.33
N SER A 31 -17.45 5.91 15.27
CA SER A 31 -17.47 4.46 15.06
C SER A 31 -18.30 4.09 13.83
N TRP A 32 -17.93 3.01 13.15
CA TRP A 32 -18.63 2.52 11.94
C TRP A 32 -20.12 2.30 12.16
N ASP A 33 -20.53 1.91 13.37
CA ASP A 33 -21.95 1.70 13.72
C ASP A 33 -22.79 2.97 13.63
N LYS A 34 -22.16 4.14 13.82
CA LYS A 34 -22.81 5.45 13.70
C LYS A 34 -22.74 6.03 12.28
N ARG A 35 -21.88 5.50 11.41
CA ARG A 35 -21.63 5.97 10.05
C ARG A 35 -22.15 4.98 9.00
N LYS A 36 -23.46 4.68 9.04
CA LYS A 36 -24.12 3.70 8.14
C LYS A 36 -24.63 4.32 6.83
N THR A 37 -24.78 5.63 6.77
CA THR A 37 -25.26 6.31 5.56
C THR A 37 -24.12 6.52 4.57
N PRO A 38 -24.35 6.48 3.26
CA PRO A 38 -23.32 6.71 2.24
C PRO A 38 -22.60 8.06 2.40
N GLU A 39 -23.31 9.08 2.87
CA GLU A 39 -22.79 10.43 3.11
C GLU A 39 -21.73 10.49 4.22
N LEU A 40 -21.78 9.53 5.18
CA LEU A 40 -20.83 9.39 6.27
C LEU A 40 -19.75 8.33 5.97
N SER A 41 -19.67 7.85 4.74
CA SER A 41 -18.55 7.01 4.30
C SER A 41 -17.23 7.79 4.38
N VAL A 42 -16.11 7.08 4.52
CA VAL A 42 -14.78 7.73 4.56
C VAL A 42 -14.54 8.53 3.30
N ASP A 43 -14.87 7.98 2.13
CA ASP A 43 -14.67 8.65 0.85
C ASP A 43 -15.50 9.92 0.71
N SER A 44 -16.78 9.89 1.15
CA SER A 44 -17.64 11.08 1.16
C SER A 44 -17.12 12.16 2.12
N ILE A 45 -16.60 11.77 3.29
CA ILE A 45 -16.01 12.71 4.26
C ILE A 45 -14.72 13.31 3.69
N ILE A 46 -13.87 12.51 3.04
CA ILE A 46 -12.66 13.00 2.37
C ILE A 46 -13.01 14.01 1.29
N HIS A 47 -14.01 13.71 0.46
CA HIS A 47 -14.49 14.62 -0.58
C HIS A 47 -15.00 15.95 0.00
N GLN A 48 -15.86 15.88 1.01
CA GLN A 48 -16.38 17.08 1.68
C GLN A 48 -15.25 17.91 2.32
N ALA A 49 -14.32 17.25 2.99
CA ALA A 49 -13.18 17.91 3.64
C ALA A 49 -12.24 18.54 2.59
N SER A 50 -11.98 17.85 1.47
CA SER A 50 -11.17 18.41 0.37
C SER A 50 -11.80 19.67 -0.21
N ASN A 51 -13.11 19.64 -0.51
CA ASN A 51 -13.82 20.82 -1.03
C ASN A 51 -13.74 22.01 -0.06
N LEU A 52 -13.91 21.77 1.25
CA LEU A 52 -13.77 22.81 2.26
C LEU A 52 -12.33 23.37 2.35
N CYS A 53 -11.34 22.51 2.18
CA CYS A 53 -9.94 22.91 2.17
C CYS A 53 -9.58 23.74 0.92
N ASP A 54 -10.16 23.42 -0.23
CA ASP A 54 -9.94 24.14 -1.48
C ASP A 54 -10.52 25.59 -1.46
N GLU A 55 -11.47 25.86 -0.54
CA GLU A 55 -11.98 27.21 -0.28
C GLU A 55 -10.99 28.09 0.50
N ILE A 56 -9.90 27.53 1.03
CA ILE A 56 -8.90 28.26 1.84
C ILE A 56 -7.72 28.69 0.96
N PRO A 57 -7.65 29.93 0.48
CA PRO A 57 -6.60 30.36 -0.46
C PRO A 57 -5.21 30.49 0.22
N ALA A 58 -5.17 30.51 1.55
CA ALA A 58 -3.95 30.70 2.32
C ALA A 58 -3.14 29.40 2.54
N ALA A 59 -3.72 28.23 2.24
CA ALA A 59 -3.07 26.96 2.47
C ALA A 59 -3.50 25.91 1.43
N LYS A 60 -2.55 25.07 1.01
CA LYS A 60 -2.82 23.89 0.19
C LYS A 60 -2.93 22.69 1.10
N ALA A 61 -4.14 22.16 1.29
CA ALA A 61 -4.37 21.01 2.16
C ALA A 61 -4.64 19.76 1.34
N THR A 62 -4.12 18.63 1.82
CA THR A 62 -4.34 17.30 1.24
C THR A 62 -5.06 16.43 2.24
N VAL A 63 -6.25 15.94 1.88
CA VAL A 63 -7.04 15.04 2.71
C VAL A 63 -6.94 13.62 2.16
N PHE A 64 -6.55 12.66 3.00
CA PHE A 64 -6.38 11.26 2.59
C PHE A 64 -6.67 10.29 3.72
N SER A 65 -6.96 9.05 3.36
CA SER A 65 -7.08 7.93 4.30
C SER A 65 -5.74 7.21 4.46
N PRO A 66 -5.41 6.74 5.67
CA PRO A 66 -4.22 5.90 5.86
C PRO A 66 -4.35 4.58 5.06
N PRO A 67 -3.23 3.93 4.69
CA PRO A 67 -3.24 2.69 3.93
C PRO A 67 -3.85 1.55 4.75
N ALA A 68 -4.31 0.51 4.04
CA ALA A 68 -4.92 -0.67 4.66
C ALA A 68 -3.94 -1.45 5.56
N ILE A 69 -2.65 -1.39 5.26
CA ILE A 69 -1.56 -1.97 6.07
C ILE A 69 -0.66 -0.83 6.55
N MET A 70 -0.64 -0.62 7.86
CA MET A 70 0.27 0.33 8.49
C MET A 70 1.73 -0.08 8.27
N GLY A 71 2.56 0.87 7.82
CA GLY A 71 3.98 0.64 7.55
C GLY A 71 4.35 0.33 6.10
N LEU A 72 3.37 0.16 5.22
CA LEU A 72 3.57 0.04 3.78
C LEU A 72 3.07 1.29 3.04
N GLY A 73 3.64 2.44 3.38
CA GLY A 73 3.29 3.74 2.83
C GLY A 73 2.51 4.62 3.81
N LEU A 74 2.34 5.88 3.45
CA LEU A 74 1.63 6.90 4.23
C LEU A 74 0.17 7.04 3.80
N THR A 75 -0.12 6.75 2.53
CA THR A 75 -1.46 6.88 1.92
C THR A 75 -1.88 5.59 1.25
N GLY A 76 -3.20 5.37 1.14
CA GLY A 76 -3.75 4.34 0.25
C GLY A 76 -3.64 4.78 -1.21
N GLY A 77 -3.55 3.82 -2.13
CA GLY A 77 -3.45 4.06 -3.57
C GLY A 77 -2.08 3.68 -4.15
N VAL A 78 -1.67 4.38 -5.21
CA VAL A 78 -0.41 4.14 -5.93
C VAL A 78 0.61 5.21 -5.55
N SER A 79 1.83 4.81 -5.21
CA SER A 79 2.93 5.71 -4.82
C SER A 79 4.18 5.46 -5.66
N PHE A 80 4.81 6.53 -6.10
CA PHE A 80 6.06 6.48 -6.86
C PHE A 80 6.91 7.73 -6.67
N MET A 81 8.18 7.63 -7.01
CA MET A 81 9.12 8.75 -7.10
C MET A 81 9.31 9.14 -8.57
N LEU A 82 9.08 10.40 -8.89
CA LEU A 82 9.59 11.00 -10.12
C LEU A 82 11.03 11.39 -9.85
N GLN A 83 11.96 10.77 -10.58
CA GLN A 83 13.40 10.96 -10.42
C GLN A 83 13.95 11.77 -11.58
N ALA A 84 14.81 12.73 -11.27
CA ALA A 84 15.56 13.49 -12.25
C ALA A 84 17.03 12.99 -12.29
N SER A 85 17.52 12.68 -13.49
CA SER A 85 18.89 12.28 -13.76
C SER A 85 19.63 13.39 -14.51
N GLY A 86 20.93 13.58 -14.20
CA GLY A 86 21.74 14.63 -14.81
C GLY A 86 21.80 15.92 -14.00
N ASP A 87 21.96 17.05 -14.68
CA ASP A 87 22.15 18.39 -14.08
C ASP A 87 20.82 19.17 -13.91
N GLU A 88 19.71 18.45 -13.81
CA GLU A 88 18.38 19.06 -13.64
C GLU A 88 18.31 19.85 -12.32
N THR A 89 17.69 21.02 -12.40
CA THR A 89 17.50 21.87 -11.21
C THR A 89 16.22 21.48 -10.46
N PRO A 90 16.10 21.85 -9.16
CA PRO A 90 14.85 21.63 -8.40
C PRO A 90 13.60 22.23 -9.08
N LYS A 91 13.75 23.35 -9.79
CA LYS A 91 12.65 23.99 -10.54
C LYS A 91 12.26 23.21 -11.79
N ASP A 92 13.23 22.56 -12.45
CA ASP A 92 12.95 21.73 -13.62
C ASP A 92 12.16 20.48 -13.20
N LEU A 93 12.53 19.88 -12.05
CA LEU A 93 11.80 18.77 -11.46
C LEU A 93 10.36 19.17 -11.10
N GLU A 94 10.15 20.35 -10.48
CA GLU A 94 8.82 20.83 -10.15
C GLU A 94 7.95 21.03 -11.40
N ARG A 95 8.50 21.68 -12.43
CA ARG A 95 7.79 21.91 -13.70
C ARG A 95 7.36 20.60 -14.38
N GLU A 96 8.24 19.59 -14.38
CA GLU A 96 7.92 18.29 -14.98
C GLU A 96 6.95 17.50 -14.11
N LEU A 97 7.07 17.61 -12.78
CA LEU A 97 6.14 17.05 -11.82
C LEU A 97 4.70 17.58 -12.02
N GLU A 98 4.55 18.91 -12.19
CA GLU A 98 3.24 19.53 -12.43
C GLU A 98 2.60 19.00 -13.72
N LYS A 99 3.38 18.92 -14.81
CA LYS A 99 2.89 18.33 -16.07
C LYS A 99 2.46 16.88 -15.92
N LEU A 100 3.24 16.10 -15.17
CA LEU A 100 2.91 14.70 -14.91
C LEU A 100 1.62 14.58 -14.08
N ILE A 101 1.46 15.39 -13.06
CA ILE A 101 0.23 15.44 -12.23
C ILE A 101 -0.98 15.77 -13.09
N ASP A 102 -0.87 16.79 -13.95
CA ASP A 102 -1.95 17.19 -14.88
C ASP A 102 -2.34 16.09 -15.88
N GLN A 103 -1.38 15.28 -16.30
CA GLN A 103 -1.63 14.13 -17.17
C GLN A 103 -2.28 12.97 -16.41
N ILE A 104 -1.82 12.69 -15.19
CA ILE A 104 -2.40 11.65 -14.34
C ILE A 104 -3.84 11.99 -13.95
N GLU A 105 -4.15 13.24 -13.68
CA GLU A 105 -5.51 13.69 -13.33
C GLU A 105 -6.54 13.37 -14.43
N LYS A 106 -6.11 13.34 -15.68
CA LYS A 106 -6.95 12.98 -16.84
C LYS A 106 -7.17 11.47 -17.01
N LEU A 107 -6.44 10.63 -16.27
CA LEU A 107 -6.60 9.19 -16.35
C LEU A 107 -7.91 8.75 -15.69
N PRO A 108 -8.66 7.83 -16.32
CA PRO A 108 -9.99 7.46 -15.82
C PRO A 108 -9.96 6.73 -14.46
N GLY A 109 -8.84 6.10 -14.13
CA GLY A 109 -8.63 5.39 -12.86
C GLY A 109 -8.03 6.20 -11.73
N ALA A 110 -7.57 7.42 -12.01
CA ALA A 110 -6.89 8.27 -11.04
C ALA A 110 -7.85 9.18 -10.28
N LEU A 111 -7.57 9.35 -9.00
CA LEU A 111 -8.19 10.35 -8.13
C LEU A 111 -7.09 11.09 -7.36
N PHE A 112 -7.17 12.41 -7.35
CA PHE A 112 -6.33 13.28 -6.51
C PHE A 112 -4.82 12.96 -6.58
N PRO A 113 -4.19 13.02 -7.79
CA PRO A 113 -2.75 12.91 -7.87
C PRO A 113 -2.11 14.10 -7.12
N ARG A 114 -1.16 13.82 -6.24
CA ARG A 114 -0.56 14.85 -5.37
C ARG A 114 0.91 14.58 -5.10
N SER A 115 1.63 15.68 -4.87
CA SER A 115 3.01 15.66 -4.38
C SER A 115 3.18 16.71 -3.30
N SER A 116 4.08 16.45 -2.37
CA SER A 116 4.53 17.42 -1.37
C SER A 116 5.79 18.17 -1.78
N TYR A 117 6.30 17.88 -2.97
CA TYR A 117 7.50 18.56 -3.50
C TYR A 117 7.16 19.97 -3.93
N GLU A 118 7.96 20.93 -3.48
CA GLU A 118 7.83 22.35 -3.78
C GLU A 118 9.21 22.98 -3.90
N ALA A 119 9.50 23.59 -5.03
CA ALA A 119 10.76 24.29 -5.29
C ALA A 119 10.62 25.82 -5.24
N ASN A 120 9.40 26.32 -5.06
CA ASN A 120 9.07 27.75 -5.08
C ASN A 120 8.77 28.33 -3.69
N THR A 121 9.32 27.75 -2.63
CA THR A 121 9.14 28.27 -1.27
C THR A 121 9.90 29.57 -1.10
N PRO A 122 9.24 30.67 -0.67
CA PRO A 122 9.92 31.90 -0.34
C PRO A 122 10.87 31.72 0.85
N GLN A 123 12.10 32.19 0.71
CA GLN A 123 13.15 32.08 1.72
C GLN A 123 13.85 33.42 1.90
N LEU A 124 14.46 33.62 3.07
CA LEU A 124 15.35 34.74 3.31
C LEU A 124 16.79 34.29 3.18
N PHE A 125 17.52 34.87 2.27
CA PHE A 125 18.95 34.63 2.08
C PHE A 125 19.75 35.66 2.87
N LEU A 126 20.54 35.19 3.82
CA LEU A 126 21.46 36.03 4.59
C LEU A 126 22.83 36.04 3.90
N ASN A 127 23.18 37.15 3.32
CA ASN A 127 24.49 37.38 2.75
C ASN A 127 25.41 38.05 3.78
N ILE A 128 26.40 37.33 4.27
CA ILE A 128 27.36 37.83 5.28
C ILE A 128 28.59 38.37 4.57
N ASP A 129 28.89 39.64 4.82
CA ASP A 129 30.16 40.27 4.40
C ASP A 129 31.28 39.83 5.35
N ARG A 130 32.03 38.83 4.94
CA ARG A 130 33.06 38.20 5.76
C ARG A 130 34.23 39.14 6.04
N GLU A 131 34.52 40.04 5.13
CA GLU A 131 35.60 41.03 5.30
C GLU A 131 35.21 42.08 6.37
N LYS A 132 34.01 42.59 6.30
CA LYS A 132 33.47 43.49 7.35
C LYS A 132 33.34 42.78 8.69
N ALA A 133 32.87 41.56 8.72
CA ALA A 133 32.77 40.77 9.96
C ALA A 133 34.14 40.61 10.61
N GLN A 134 35.16 40.31 9.82
CA GLN A 134 36.55 40.19 10.27
C GLN A 134 37.11 41.54 10.77
N SER A 135 36.89 42.64 10.04
CA SER A 135 37.35 43.96 10.43
C SER A 135 36.70 44.47 11.73
N MET A 136 35.46 44.05 12.00
CA MET A 136 34.73 44.33 13.25
C MET A 136 34.98 43.30 14.36
N HIS A 137 35.88 42.33 14.12
CA HIS A 137 36.21 41.24 15.06
C HIS A 137 34.98 40.39 15.44
N VAL A 138 34.05 40.21 14.50
CA VAL A 138 32.84 39.37 14.68
C VAL A 138 33.08 37.99 14.05
N PRO A 139 33.25 36.93 14.84
CA PRO A 139 33.38 35.58 14.29
C PRO A 139 32.09 35.14 13.61
N VAL A 140 32.20 34.63 12.39
CA VAL A 140 31.05 34.16 11.58
C VAL A 140 30.23 33.07 12.32
N ASN A 141 30.92 32.21 13.07
CA ASN A 141 30.24 31.18 13.89
C ASN A 141 29.34 31.82 14.94
N ARG A 142 29.76 32.93 15.56
CA ARG A 142 28.93 33.63 16.54
C ARG A 142 27.68 34.26 15.91
N ILE A 143 27.78 34.71 14.66
CA ILE A 143 26.60 35.17 13.90
C ILE A 143 25.57 34.04 13.80
N PHE A 144 25.98 32.86 13.35
CA PHE A 144 25.07 31.71 13.22
C PHE A 144 24.50 31.25 14.56
N THR A 145 25.32 31.16 15.63
CA THR A 145 24.86 30.73 16.94
C THR A 145 23.84 31.73 17.52
N THR A 146 24.06 33.03 17.33
CA THR A 146 23.11 34.07 17.79
C THR A 146 21.80 33.98 17.01
N LEU A 147 21.86 33.85 15.71
CA LEU A 147 20.66 33.69 14.87
C LEU A 147 19.92 32.39 15.18
N GLN A 148 20.64 31.30 15.40
CA GLN A 148 20.04 30.03 15.82
C GLN A 148 19.28 30.17 17.15
N SER A 149 19.90 30.80 18.15
CA SER A 149 19.25 31.01 19.44
C SER A 149 18.03 31.94 19.36
N LYS A 150 18.06 32.90 18.44
CA LYS A 150 16.97 33.84 18.23
C LYS A 150 15.81 33.24 17.45
N LEU A 151 16.09 32.58 16.30
CA LEU A 151 15.08 32.15 15.31
C LEU A 151 14.65 30.69 15.49
N ALA A 152 15.63 29.78 15.68
CA ALA A 152 15.41 28.34 15.53
C ALA A 152 15.26 27.56 16.83
N SER A 153 15.38 28.15 17.99
CA SER A 153 15.52 27.50 19.29
C SER A 153 16.86 26.76 19.48
N MET A 154 17.60 27.19 20.48
CA MET A 154 18.85 26.56 20.90
C MET A 154 18.59 25.60 22.06
N TYR A 155 19.00 24.36 21.90
CA TYR A 155 19.00 23.40 23.00
C TYR A 155 20.13 23.75 23.98
N ILE A 156 19.78 23.88 25.27
CA ILE A 156 20.72 24.27 26.34
C ILE A 156 21.09 23.05 27.17
N ASN A 157 20.11 22.35 27.74
CA ASN A 157 20.32 21.24 28.65
C ASN A 157 19.04 20.40 28.83
N ASP A 158 19.16 19.26 29.50
CA ASP A 158 18.04 18.48 30.01
C ASP A 158 17.88 18.65 31.51
N PHE A 159 16.66 18.52 32.01
CA PHE A 159 16.40 18.33 33.42
C PHE A 159 15.36 17.22 33.64
N ASN A 160 15.52 16.53 34.79
CA ASN A 160 14.63 15.43 35.14
C ASN A 160 13.59 15.90 36.15
N LEU A 161 12.32 15.67 35.87
CA LEU A 161 11.21 15.98 36.77
C LEU A 161 10.19 14.81 36.72
N ILE A 162 9.87 14.26 37.90
CA ILE A 162 8.87 13.20 38.08
C ILE A 162 9.10 12.00 37.12
N GLY A 163 10.38 11.59 36.97
CA GLY A 163 10.73 10.45 36.11
C GLY A 163 10.76 10.74 34.60
N TYR A 164 10.48 11.97 34.18
CA TYR A 164 10.56 12.39 32.76
C TYR A 164 11.77 13.32 32.59
N THR A 165 12.43 13.17 31.42
CA THR A 165 13.51 14.08 31.01
C THR A 165 12.95 15.17 30.09
N PHE A 166 13.06 16.43 30.53
CA PHE A 166 12.61 17.60 29.80
C PHE A 166 13.80 18.33 29.18
N LYS A 167 13.62 18.79 27.94
CA LYS A 167 14.64 19.59 27.24
C LYS A 167 14.44 21.10 27.51
N VAL A 168 15.50 21.76 27.95
CA VAL A 168 15.53 23.22 28.06
C VAL A 168 15.95 23.80 26.72
N LYS A 169 15.06 24.59 26.12
CA LYS A 169 15.32 25.29 24.85
C LYS A 169 15.20 26.80 25.07
N MET A 170 16.09 27.55 24.43
CA MET A 170 16.09 28.99 24.43
C MET A 170 15.74 29.53 23.05
N GLN A 171 14.85 30.52 22.99
CA GLN A 171 14.45 31.19 21.75
C GLN A 171 13.98 32.61 22.12
N SER A 172 14.10 33.59 21.20
CA SER A 172 13.50 34.90 21.40
C SER A 172 11.97 34.83 21.40
N ALA A 173 11.37 35.79 22.11
CA ALA A 173 9.91 35.94 22.09
C ALA A 173 9.39 36.15 20.67
N PRO A 174 8.15 35.74 20.36
CA PRO A 174 7.59 35.86 18.99
C PRO A 174 7.64 37.30 18.45
N GLU A 175 7.36 38.27 19.28
CA GLU A 175 7.35 39.71 18.94
C GLU A 175 8.71 40.22 18.42
N ASP A 176 9.83 39.63 18.89
CA ASP A 176 11.19 40.05 18.57
C ASP A 176 11.78 39.32 17.33
N ARG A 177 10.99 38.51 16.64
CA ARG A 177 11.46 37.70 15.49
C ARG A 177 10.50 37.54 14.33
N THR A 178 9.50 38.44 14.23
CA THR A 178 8.46 38.37 13.18
C THR A 178 8.80 39.16 11.94
N THR A 179 9.62 40.20 12.06
CA THR A 179 9.96 41.06 10.92
C THR A 179 11.43 40.96 10.53
N ILE A 180 11.75 41.34 9.29
CA ILE A 180 13.12 41.42 8.79
C ILE A 180 13.94 42.40 9.62
N ASN A 181 13.32 43.49 10.07
CA ASN A 181 13.99 44.48 10.92
C ASN A 181 14.39 43.88 12.27
N ASP A 182 13.59 43.01 12.87
CA ASP A 182 13.92 42.33 14.12
C ASP A 182 15.15 41.43 13.96
N ILE A 183 15.30 40.81 12.82
CA ILE A 183 16.46 40.00 12.49
C ILE A 183 17.68 40.86 12.29
N MET A 184 17.59 41.92 11.49
CA MET A 184 18.71 42.79 11.15
C MET A 184 19.21 43.64 12.35
N ASN A 185 18.33 43.96 13.28
CA ASN A 185 18.66 44.65 14.52
C ASN A 185 19.17 43.70 15.63
N THR A 186 19.45 42.46 15.34
CA THR A 186 20.06 41.52 16.30
C THR A 186 21.50 41.96 16.59
N TYR A 187 21.85 42.09 17.85
CA TYR A 187 23.20 42.41 18.29
C TYR A 187 24.03 41.15 18.49
N ILE A 188 25.24 41.15 17.97
CA ILE A 188 26.21 40.06 18.05
C ILE A 188 27.44 40.58 18.80
N GLN A 189 27.88 39.89 19.84
CA GLN A 189 29.05 40.24 20.57
C GLN A 189 30.32 39.90 19.77
N ASN A 190 31.19 40.87 19.57
CA ASN A 190 32.51 40.66 18.98
C ASN A 190 33.51 40.07 19.99
N ASP A 191 34.75 39.76 19.54
CA ASP A 191 35.79 39.19 20.41
C ASP A 191 36.30 40.18 21.46
N GLN A 192 36.03 41.49 21.27
CA GLN A 192 36.39 42.56 22.20
C GLN A 192 35.25 42.83 23.22
N GLY A 193 34.16 42.07 23.20
CA GLY A 193 33.04 42.24 24.09
C GLY A 193 32.04 43.34 23.69
N GLN A 194 32.21 43.97 22.52
CA GLN A 194 31.32 45.02 22.01
C GLN A 194 30.14 44.39 21.27
N MET A 195 28.99 45.05 21.31
CA MET A 195 27.78 44.62 20.61
C MET A 195 27.68 45.26 19.22
N VAL A 196 27.73 44.46 18.18
CA VAL A 196 27.67 44.85 16.77
C VAL A 196 26.32 44.44 16.21
N PRO A 197 25.51 45.33 15.60
CA PRO A 197 24.26 44.94 14.96
C PRO A 197 24.54 44.12 13.70
N LEU A 198 23.71 43.08 13.43
CA LEU A 198 23.84 42.20 12.28
C LEU A 198 23.82 42.98 10.96
N SER A 199 23.04 44.07 10.88
CA SER A 199 22.96 44.97 9.72
C SER A 199 24.30 45.60 9.32
N SER A 200 25.30 45.65 10.20
CA SER A 200 26.63 46.15 9.89
C SER A 200 27.48 45.14 9.10
N VAL A 201 27.22 43.85 9.24
CA VAL A 201 28.03 42.75 8.67
C VAL A 201 27.27 41.81 7.72
N ALA A 202 25.96 42.03 7.58
CA ALA A 202 25.16 41.18 6.68
C ALA A 202 24.02 41.97 6.01
N THR A 203 23.51 41.40 4.92
CA THR A 203 22.31 41.88 4.19
C THR A 203 21.34 40.72 4.01
N LEU A 204 20.04 41.01 4.07
CA LEU A 204 18.97 40.05 3.79
C LEU A 204 18.37 40.34 2.44
N SER A 205 18.16 39.27 1.67
CA SER A 205 17.42 39.33 0.39
C SER A 205 16.39 38.20 0.33
N TYR A 206 15.30 38.42 -0.40
CA TYR A 206 14.34 37.37 -0.70
C TYR A 206 14.92 36.48 -1.80
N MET A 207 14.77 35.18 -1.62
CA MET A 207 15.03 34.18 -2.65
C MET A 207 13.88 33.18 -2.69
N VAL A 208 13.79 32.46 -3.79
CA VAL A 208 12.85 31.36 -3.96
C VAL A 208 13.62 30.10 -4.24
N GLY A 209 13.34 29.06 -3.50
CA GLY A 209 14.05 27.79 -3.62
C GLY A 209 13.33 26.63 -2.94
N PRO A 210 13.80 25.40 -3.15
CA PRO A 210 13.22 24.25 -2.48
C PRO A 210 13.53 24.30 -0.99
N ARG A 211 12.54 23.99 -0.18
CA ARG A 211 12.74 23.83 1.27
C ARG A 211 13.58 22.60 1.59
N GLN A 212 13.35 21.52 0.83
CA GLN A 212 14.03 20.24 0.99
C GLN A 212 14.27 19.63 -0.41
N ILE A 213 15.46 19.11 -0.62
CA ILE A 213 15.80 18.32 -1.81
C ILE A 213 15.85 16.86 -1.36
N ALA A 214 14.83 16.08 -1.69
CA ALA A 214 14.80 14.66 -1.44
C ALA A 214 15.61 13.93 -2.52
N ARG A 215 16.33 12.89 -2.12
CA ARG A 215 17.01 11.98 -3.04
C ARG A 215 16.58 10.55 -2.78
N PHE A 216 16.17 9.87 -3.84
CA PHE A 216 15.86 8.46 -3.82
C PHE A 216 16.77 7.73 -4.79
N ASN A 217 17.45 6.67 -4.34
CA ASN A 217 18.51 6.00 -5.10
C ASN A 217 19.58 6.97 -5.63
N GLN A 218 19.98 7.95 -4.82
CA GLN A 218 20.95 9.02 -5.13
C GLN A 218 20.48 10.06 -6.16
N LEU A 219 19.35 9.88 -6.81
CA LEU A 219 18.77 10.83 -7.76
C LEU A 219 17.82 11.80 -7.05
N MET A 220 17.82 13.06 -7.49
CA MET A 220 16.85 14.06 -7.01
C MET A 220 15.45 13.59 -7.37
N SER A 221 14.54 13.61 -6.42
CA SER A 221 13.23 12.96 -6.59
C SER A 221 12.10 13.71 -5.90
N ALA A 222 10.91 13.57 -6.47
CA ALA A 222 9.65 14.05 -5.92
C ALA A 222 8.69 12.87 -5.74
N GLU A 223 8.14 12.70 -4.54
CA GLU A 223 7.14 11.68 -4.28
C GLU A 223 5.79 12.10 -4.84
N VAL A 224 5.13 11.18 -5.55
CA VAL A 224 3.77 11.34 -6.07
C VAL A 224 2.90 10.23 -5.52
N THR A 225 1.75 10.60 -4.99
CA THR A 225 0.72 9.67 -4.54
C THR A 225 -0.57 9.90 -5.31
N VAL A 226 -1.20 8.82 -5.74
CA VAL A 226 -2.44 8.84 -6.53
C VAL A 226 -3.43 7.87 -5.91
N GLN A 227 -4.61 8.35 -5.55
CA GLN A 227 -5.68 7.46 -5.11
C GLN A 227 -6.33 6.77 -6.31
N THR A 228 -6.67 5.50 -6.18
CA THR A 228 -7.43 4.78 -7.19
C THR A 228 -8.93 5.02 -7.05
N ARG A 229 -9.64 5.15 -8.17
CA ARG A 229 -11.11 5.15 -8.13
C ARG A 229 -11.64 3.81 -7.64
N PRO A 230 -12.76 3.80 -6.90
CA PRO A 230 -13.44 2.56 -6.56
C PRO A 230 -13.71 1.70 -7.81
N GLY A 231 -13.30 0.44 -7.77
CA GLY A 231 -13.43 -0.49 -8.90
C GLY A 231 -12.28 -0.49 -9.90
N THR A 232 -11.30 0.41 -9.79
CA THR A 232 -10.09 0.39 -10.62
C THR A 232 -8.97 -0.37 -9.89
N SER A 233 -8.28 -1.25 -10.62
CA SER A 233 -7.10 -1.94 -10.10
C SER A 233 -5.92 -0.97 -9.98
N SER A 234 -5.14 -1.08 -8.90
CA SER A 234 -3.87 -0.37 -8.74
C SER A 234 -2.88 -0.70 -9.87
N GLY A 235 -2.81 -1.98 -10.27
CA GLY A 235 -1.97 -2.42 -11.37
C GLY A 235 -2.33 -1.79 -12.72
N ASP A 236 -3.64 -1.65 -13.01
CA ASP A 236 -4.09 -0.97 -14.25
C ASP A 236 -3.72 0.51 -14.24
N LEU A 237 -3.88 1.19 -13.09
CA LEU A 237 -3.49 2.57 -12.95
C LEU A 237 -1.96 2.74 -13.09
N MET A 238 -1.17 1.83 -12.50
CA MET A 238 0.28 1.83 -12.64
C MET A 238 0.71 1.67 -14.10
N ASN A 239 0.07 0.78 -14.86
CA ASN A 239 0.34 0.60 -16.29
C ASN A 239 -0.02 1.87 -17.10
N GLN A 240 -1.13 2.54 -16.76
CA GLN A 240 -1.51 3.80 -17.40
C GLN A 240 -0.51 4.92 -17.09
N ILE A 241 0.00 5.01 -15.88
CA ILE A 241 1.01 5.99 -15.48
C ILE A 241 2.34 5.74 -16.19
N GLU A 242 2.79 4.47 -16.30
CA GLU A 242 4.00 4.11 -17.04
C GLU A 242 3.92 4.41 -18.55
N ALA A 243 2.72 4.39 -19.11
CA ALA A 243 2.49 4.72 -20.51
C ALA A 243 2.60 6.23 -20.82
N ILE A 244 2.67 7.09 -19.79
CA ILE A 244 2.86 8.53 -19.97
C ILE A 244 4.30 8.78 -20.45
N PRO A 245 4.47 9.45 -21.60
CA PRO A 245 5.80 9.75 -22.10
C PRO A 245 6.50 10.79 -21.21
N LEU A 246 7.67 10.42 -20.68
CA LEU A 246 8.54 11.30 -19.91
C LEU A 246 9.76 11.70 -20.77
N PRO A 247 10.35 12.87 -20.52
CA PRO A 247 11.65 13.23 -21.11
C PRO A 247 12.75 12.22 -20.64
N GLU A 248 13.79 12.05 -21.45
CA GLU A 248 14.87 11.06 -21.20
C GLU A 248 15.57 11.21 -19.84
N ASN A 249 15.58 12.43 -19.30
CA ASN A 249 16.20 12.74 -18.01
C ASN A 249 15.33 12.43 -16.80
N TYR A 250 14.10 11.95 -17.01
CA TYR A 250 13.15 11.64 -15.94
C TYR A 250 12.72 10.19 -15.97
N SER A 251 12.56 9.61 -14.78
CA SER A 251 12.10 8.24 -14.63
C SER A 251 11.16 8.09 -13.46
N ILE A 252 10.27 7.10 -13.55
CA ILE A 252 9.38 6.70 -12.46
C ILE A 252 9.96 5.49 -11.75
N THR A 253 10.03 5.55 -10.42
CA THR A 253 10.38 4.41 -9.58
C THR A 253 9.28 4.19 -8.56
N TRP A 254 8.68 3.01 -8.60
CA TRP A 254 7.61 2.63 -7.67
C TRP A 254 8.12 2.52 -6.23
N THR A 255 7.30 2.95 -5.28
CA THR A 255 7.62 2.90 -3.84
C THR A 255 6.48 2.23 -3.07
N ASP A 256 6.72 1.96 -1.80
CA ASP A 256 5.72 1.46 -0.86
C ASP A 256 5.00 0.19 -1.36
N MET A 257 3.67 0.19 -1.28
CA MET A 257 2.82 -0.91 -1.71
C MET A 257 2.91 -1.15 -3.23
N SER A 258 3.04 -0.07 -4.01
CA SER A 258 3.16 -0.15 -5.47
C SER A 258 4.44 -0.87 -5.90
N TYR A 259 5.53 -0.66 -5.19
CA TYR A 259 6.77 -1.42 -5.41
C TYR A 259 6.57 -2.92 -5.13
N GLN A 260 5.89 -3.26 -4.03
CA GLN A 260 5.60 -4.65 -3.69
C GLN A 260 4.71 -5.31 -4.75
N GLU A 261 3.71 -4.58 -5.23
CA GLU A 261 2.81 -5.05 -6.29
C GLU A 261 3.58 -5.31 -7.59
N ARG A 262 4.42 -4.35 -8.01
CA ARG A 262 5.25 -4.49 -9.21
C ARG A 262 6.29 -5.60 -9.09
N GLN A 263 6.92 -5.73 -7.93
CA GLN A 263 7.91 -6.79 -7.68
C GLN A 263 7.29 -8.18 -7.74
N ASN A 264 6.01 -8.30 -7.37
CA ASN A 264 5.26 -9.55 -7.39
C ASN A 264 4.48 -9.79 -8.68
N ASP A 265 4.49 -8.82 -9.60
CA ASP A 265 3.82 -8.95 -10.90
C ASP A 265 4.39 -10.16 -11.67
N GLY A 266 3.51 -11.02 -12.14
CA GLY A 266 3.86 -12.28 -12.78
C GLY A 266 4.34 -13.41 -11.86
N LYS A 267 4.89 -13.13 -10.66
CA LYS A 267 5.37 -14.19 -9.74
C LYS A 267 4.24 -15.00 -9.14
N ILE A 268 3.05 -14.41 -8.99
CA ILE A 268 1.90 -15.10 -8.43
C ILE A 268 1.44 -16.26 -9.31
N VAL A 269 1.49 -16.09 -10.63
CA VAL A 269 1.16 -17.18 -11.59
C VAL A 269 2.16 -18.32 -11.44
N LEU A 270 3.45 -18.00 -11.28
CA LEU A 270 4.49 -18.98 -10.99
C LEU A 270 4.25 -19.68 -9.66
N LEU A 271 3.95 -18.93 -8.60
CA LEU A 271 3.67 -19.48 -7.26
C LEU A 271 2.43 -20.37 -7.27
N MET A 272 1.35 -19.97 -7.95
CA MET A 272 0.16 -20.81 -8.13
C MET A 272 0.48 -22.07 -8.89
N GLY A 273 1.26 -21.97 -9.97
CA GLY A 273 1.73 -23.12 -10.75
C GLY A 273 2.58 -24.09 -9.92
N LEU A 274 3.51 -23.55 -9.11
CA LEU A 274 4.32 -24.37 -8.18
C LEU A 274 3.46 -25.00 -7.10
N ALA A 275 2.50 -24.29 -6.51
CA ALA A 275 1.59 -24.84 -5.51
C ALA A 275 0.76 -26.01 -6.07
N LEU A 276 0.25 -25.86 -7.30
CA LEU A 276 -0.46 -26.95 -7.99
C LEU A 276 0.48 -28.12 -8.33
N LEU A 277 1.69 -27.83 -8.80
CA LEU A 277 2.69 -28.86 -9.13
C LEU A 277 3.11 -29.66 -7.90
N PHE A 278 3.50 -28.99 -6.81
CA PHE A 278 3.89 -29.66 -5.57
C PHE A 278 2.71 -30.41 -4.95
N GLY A 279 1.51 -29.81 -4.96
CA GLY A 279 0.28 -30.49 -4.57
C GLY A 279 0.03 -31.75 -5.39
N TYR A 280 0.20 -31.68 -6.70
CA TYR A 280 0.09 -32.83 -7.59
C TYR A 280 1.13 -33.92 -7.28
N LEU A 281 2.41 -33.54 -7.15
CA LEU A 281 3.49 -34.49 -6.84
C LEU A 281 3.28 -35.17 -5.48
N PHE A 282 2.83 -34.42 -4.48
CA PHE A 282 2.46 -34.99 -3.18
C PHE A 282 1.35 -36.04 -3.32
N LEU A 283 0.30 -35.72 -4.12
CA LEU A 283 -0.79 -36.66 -4.36
C LEU A 283 -0.34 -37.86 -5.19
N VAL A 284 0.60 -37.70 -6.12
CA VAL A 284 1.20 -38.82 -6.86
C VAL A 284 1.89 -39.77 -5.91
N ALA A 285 2.67 -39.24 -4.96
CA ALA A 285 3.33 -40.04 -3.93
C ALA A 285 2.32 -40.76 -3.01
N GLN A 286 1.23 -40.07 -2.62
CA GLN A 286 0.20 -40.65 -1.75
C GLN A 286 -0.63 -41.72 -2.42
N TYR A 287 -1.00 -41.51 -3.69
CA TYR A 287 -1.86 -42.45 -4.43
C TYR A 287 -1.09 -43.53 -5.21
N GLU A 288 0.23 -43.43 -5.27
CA GLU A 288 1.09 -44.30 -6.09
C GLU A 288 0.59 -44.36 -7.55
N SER A 289 0.17 -43.22 -8.07
CA SER A 289 -0.45 -43.11 -9.39
C SER A 289 -0.28 -41.72 -9.97
N TRP A 290 0.10 -41.66 -11.26
CA TRP A 290 0.20 -40.38 -11.99
C TRP A 290 -1.15 -39.87 -12.51
N THR A 291 -2.15 -40.74 -12.68
CA THR A 291 -3.42 -40.36 -13.31
C THR A 291 -4.51 -39.99 -12.33
N VAL A 292 -4.60 -40.67 -11.18
CA VAL A 292 -5.64 -40.42 -10.17
C VAL A 292 -5.59 -39.01 -9.59
N PRO A 293 -4.40 -38.45 -9.27
CA PRO A 293 -4.31 -37.05 -8.77
C PRO A 293 -4.85 -35.99 -9.70
N VAL A 294 -4.86 -36.25 -11.02
CA VAL A 294 -5.39 -35.30 -12.00
C VAL A 294 -6.86 -34.98 -11.73
N SER A 295 -7.65 -35.96 -11.25
CA SER A 295 -9.05 -35.73 -10.89
C SER A 295 -9.20 -34.70 -9.77
N VAL A 296 -8.28 -34.69 -8.80
CA VAL A 296 -8.24 -33.70 -7.71
C VAL A 296 -7.88 -32.31 -8.24
N ILE A 297 -6.83 -32.21 -9.05
CA ILE A 297 -6.38 -30.93 -9.61
C ILE A 297 -7.46 -30.28 -10.49
N VAL A 298 -8.13 -31.08 -11.33
CA VAL A 298 -9.24 -30.56 -12.15
C VAL A 298 -10.40 -30.05 -11.27
N SER A 299 -10.67 -30.70 -10.15
CA SER A 299 -11.70 -30.21 -9.21
C SER A 299 -11.35 -28.88 -8.56
N VAL A 300 -10.05 -28.63 -8.30
CA VAL A 300 -9.56 -27.33 -7.78
C VAL A 300 -9.81 -26.20 -8.77
N SER A 301 -9.74 -26.47 -10.08
CA SER A 301 -10.02 -25.46 -11.12
C SER A 301 -11.46 -24.93 -11.02
N VAL A 302 -12.43 -25.76 -10.59
CA VAL A 302 -13.81 -25.32 -10.33
C VAL A 302 -13.86 -24.32 -9.17
N ALA A 303 -13.08 -24.54 -8.12
CA ALA A 303 -13.00 -23.59 -7.02
C ALA A 303 -12.41 -22.23 -7.44
N LEU A 304 -11.34 -22.27 -8.25
CA LEU A 304 -10.72 -21.04 -8.79
C LEU A 304 -11.70 -20.25 -9.68
N LEU A 305 -12.46 -20.95 -10.52
CA LEU A 305 -13.53 -20.34 -11.31
C LEU A 305 -14.58 -19.67 -10.40
N GLY A 306 -14.98 -20.33 -9.31
CA GLY A 306 -15.91 -19.78 -8.34
C GLY A 306 -15.38 -18.51 -7.68
N ALA A 307 -14.10 -18.49 -7.33
CA ALA A 307 -13.47 -17.32 -6.75
C ALA A 307 -13.43 -16.12 -7.72
N LEU A 308 -13.09 -16.36 -8.99
CA LEU A 308 -13.07 -15.32 -10.02
C LEU A 308 -14.49 -14.78 -10.30
N LEU A 309 -15.49 -15.66 -10.36
CA LEU A 309 -16.90 -15.24 -10.47
C LEU A 309 -17.33 -14.42 -9.25
N GLY A 310 -16.91 -14.80 -8.05
CA GLY A 310 -17.21 -14.05 -6.82
C GLY A 310 -16.62 -12.63 -6.85
N LEU A 311 -15.36 -12.48 -7.29
CA LEU A 311 -14.73 -11.17 -7.45
C LEU A 311 -15.49 -10.30 -8.47
N LEU A 312 -15.92 -10.90 -9.58
CA LEU A 312 -16.71 -10.23 -10.62
C LEU A 312 -18.07 -9.76 -10.09
N ILE A 313 -18.81 -10.64 -9.40
CA ILE A 313 -20.14 -10.34 -8.84
C ILE A 313 -20.05 -9.22 -7.78
N CYS A 314 -19.00 -9.25 -6.96
CA CYS A 314 -18.80 -8.25 -5.89
C CYS A 314 -18.04 -7.01 -6.38
N SER A 315 -17.71 -6.90 -7.67
CA SER A 315 -16.91 -5.81 -8.26
C SER A 315 -15.63 -5.53 -7.47
N THR A 316 -14.99 -6.60 -6.96
CA THR A 316 -13.75 -6.51 -6.17
C THR A 316 -12.56 -6.73 -7.10
N PRO A 317 -11.58 -5.82 -7.14
CA PRO A 317 -10.40 -5.97 -8.00
C PRO A 317 -9.53 -7.15 -7.56
N LEU A 318 -8.76 -7.71 -8.51
CA LEU A 318 -7.80 -8.77 -8.26
C LEU A 318 -6.54 -8.19 -7.58
N SER A 319 -6.68 -7.77 -6.33
CA SER A 319 -5.61 -7.24 -5.49
C SER A 319 -4.70 -8.36 -4.98
N ILE A 320 -3.54 -8.00 -4.40
CA ILE A 320 -2.64 -8.95 -3.72
C ILE A 320 -3.40 -9.80 -2.69
N TYR A 321 -4.36 -9.23 -1.97
CA TYR A 321 -5.18 -9.94 -0.99
C TYR A 321 -6.09 -11.00 -1.63
N ALA A 322 -6.72 -10.67 -2.76
CA ALA A 322 -7.52 -11.62 -3.52
C ALA A 322 -6.66 -12.77 -4.07
N GLN A 323 -5.45 -12.47 -4.53
CA GLN A 323 -4.47 -13.46 -4.99
C GLN A 323 -4.05 -14.42 -3.87
N LEU A 324 -3.80 -13.91 -2.65
CA LEU A 324 -3.55 -14.75 -1.46
C LEU A 324 -4.74 -15.67 -1.15
N GLY A 325 -5.96 -15.15 -1.29
CA GLY A 325 -7.18 -15.94 -1.17
C GLY A 325 -7.26 -17.08 -2.19
N LEU A 326 -6.84 -16.85 -3.44
CA LEU A 326 -6.77 -17.90 -4.47
C LEU A 326 -5.77 -19.01 -4.10
N VAL A 327 -4.57 -18.65 -3.62
CA VAL A 327 -3.57 -19.64 -3.18
C VAL A 327 -4.10 -20.48 -2.01
N MET A 328 -4.74 -19.83 -1.02
CA MET A 328 -5.35 -20.52 0.11
C MET A 328 -6.45 -21.48 -0.34
N LEU A 329 -7.24 -21.08 -1.34
CA LEU A 329 -8.35 -21.87 -1.87
C LEU A 329 -7.89 -23.18 -2.54
N ILE A 330 -6.71 -23.20 -3.16
CA ILE A 330 -6.13 -24.42 -3.75
C ILE A 330 -6.02 -25.54 -2.70
N GLY A 331 -5.47 -25.21 -1.52
CA GLY A 331 -5.35 -26.18 -0.43
C GLY A 331 -6.70 -26.61 0.15
N LEU A 332 -7.62 -25.67 0.32
CA LEU A 332 -8.94 -25.93 0.93
C LEU A 332 -9.84 -26.76 0.02
N ALA A 333 -9.91 -26.42 -1.27
CA ALA A 333 -10.74 -27.15 -2.24
C ALA A 333 -10.18 -28.56 -2.50
N GLY A 334 -8.85 -28.69 -2.58
CA GLY A 334 -8.17 -29.97 -2.75
C GLY A 334 -8.52 -31.00 -1.67
N LYS A 335 -8.65 -30.54 -0.40
CA LYS A 335 -8.98 -31.44 0.73
C LYS A 335 -10.28 -32.21 0.52
N ASN A 336 -11.32 -31.58 0.00
CA ASN A 336 -12.62 -32.24 -0.23
C ASN A 336 -12.51 -33.31 -1.32
N ALA A 337 -11.78 -33.02 -2.39
CA ALA A 337 -11.56 -33.96 -3.49
C ALA A 337 -10.69 -35.15 -3.05
N ILE A 338 -9.62 -34.90 -2.28
CA ILE A 338 -8.72 -35.92 -1.75
C ILE A 338 -9.51 -36.98 -1.00
N LEU A 339 -10.36 -36.57 -0.04
CA LEU A 339 -11.13 -37.48 0.78
C LEU A 339 -12.07 -38.37 -0.04
N MET A 340 -12.74 -37.83 -1.05
CA MET A 340 -13.64 -38.63 -1.90
C MET A 340 -12.88 -39.59 -2.81
N VAL A 341 -11.80 -39.13 -3.43
CA VAL A 341 -10.98 -39.96 -4.31
C VAL A 341 -10.30 -41.09 -3.57
N GLU A 342 -9.82 -40.86 -2.33
CA GLU A 342 -9.19 -41.90 -1.50
C GLU A 342 -10.15 -43.02 -1.18
N PHE A 343 -11.38 -42.71 -0.75
CA PHE A 343 -12.39 -43.71 -0.48
C PHE A 343 -12.85 -44.45 -1.76
N SER A 344 -12.99 -43.74 -2.86
CA SER A 344 -13.32 -44.36 -4.15
C SER A 344 -12.20 -45.32 -4.61
N LYS A 345 -10.92 -44.98 -4.32
CA LYS A 345 -9.78 -45.84 -4.62
C LYS A 345 -9.81 -47.11 -3.75
N ALA A 346 -10.04 -46.94 -2.43
CA ALA A 346 -10.14 -48.05 -1.49
C ALA A 346 -11.26 -49.05 -1.91
N GLU A 347 -12.45 -48.57 -2.23
CA GLU A 347 -13.54 -49.43 -2.75
C GLU A 347 -13.16 -50.15 -4.03
N ARG A 348 -12.43 -49.49 -4.93
CA ARG A 348 -11.92 -50.13 -6.18
C ARG A 348 -10.92 -51.23 -5.89
N GLU A 349 -10.04 -51.06 -4.89
CA GLU A 349 -9.07 -52.08 -4.46
C GLU A 349 -9.73 -53.31 -3.85
N HIS A 350 -10.94 -53.14 -3.26
CA HIS A 350 -11.78 -54.22 -2.80
C HIS A 350 -12.51 -54.95 -3.93
N GLY A 351 -12.27 -54.60 -5.21
CA GLY A 351 -12.82 -55.28 -6.38
C GLY A 351 -14.15 -54.74 -6.89
N VAL A 352 -14.68 -53.64 -6.31
CA VAL A 352 -15.93 -53.02 -6.73
C VAL A 352 -15.76 -52.38 -8.13
N PRO A 353 -16.75 -52.49 -9.06
CA PRO A 353 -16.69 -51.86 -10.38
C PRO A 353 -16.44 -50.36 -10.28
N ILE A 354 -15.64 -49.75 -11.19
CA ILE A 354 -15.17 -48.38 -11.15
C ILE A 354 -16.29 -47.38 -10.86
N GLN A 355 -17.44 -47.48 -11.54
CA GLN A 355 -18.57 -46.57 -11.38
C GLN A 355 -19.23 -46.71 -10.01
N GLN A 356 -19.36 -47.93 -9.52
CA GLN A 356 -19.92 -48.18 -8.18
C GLN A 356 -18.95 -47.75 -7.11
N ALA A 357 -17.64 -48.00 -7.25
CA ALA A 357 -16.61 -47.57 -6.32
C ALA A 357 -16.56 -46.02 -6.21
N ALA A 358 -16.68 -45.32 -7.36
CA ALA A 358 -16.77 -43.86 -7.36
C ALA A 358 -18.01 -43.33 -6.63
N LEU A 359 -19.16 -43.95 -6.84
CA LEU A 359 -20.43 -43.56 -6.21
C LEU A 359 -20.43 -43.88 -4.71
N GLU A 360 -19.97 -45.07 -4.32
CA GLU A 360 -19.94 -45.50 -2.92
C GLU A 360 -18.94 -44.69 -2.09
N GLY A 361 -17.72 -44.45 -2.63
CA GLY A 361 -16.73 -43.59 -1.99
C GLY A 361 -17.25 -42.16 -1.79
N ALA A 362 -17.93 -41.60 -2.79
CA ALA A 362 -18.58 -40.31 -2.67
C ALA A 362 -19.70 -40.32 -1.61
N ARG A 363 -20.55 -41.36 -1.59
CA ARG A 363 -21.68 -41.51 -0.65
C ARG A 363 -21.20 -41.62 0.78
N GLN A 364 -20.18 -42.43 1.05
CA GLN A 364 -19.62 -42.62 2.39
C GLN A 364 -19.03 -41.31 2.96
N ARG A 365 -18.43 -40.49 2.12
CA ARG A 365 -17.77 -39.24 2.54
C ARG A 365 -18.60 -37.99 2.37
N PHE A 366 -19.72 -38.08 1.68
CA PHE A 366 -20.58 -36.91 1.38
C PHE A 366 -20.92 -36.09 2.63
N ARG A 367 -21.39 -36.77 3.68
CA ARG A 367 -21.79 -36.09 4.93
C ARG A 367 -20.60 -35.36 5.58
N ALA A 368 -19.44 -35.99 5.65
CA ALA A 368 -18.25 -35.40 6.29
C ALA A 368 -17.71 -34.20 5.49
N VAL A 369 -17.66 -34.33 4.16
CA VAL A 369 -17.21 -33.25 3.26
C VAL A 369 -18.19 -32.08 3.29
N MET A 370 -19.50 -32.32 3.23
CA MET A 370 -20.51 -31.27 3.32
C MET A 370 -20.45 -30.53 4.66
N MET A 371 -20.29 -31.28 5.76
CA MET A 371 -20.20 -30.66 7.09
C MET A 371 -18.98 -29.73 7.20
N THR A 372 -17.82 -30.17 6.73
CA THR A 372 -16.60 -29.34 6.77
C THR A 372 -16.70 -28.15 5.81
N ALA A 373 -17.23 -28.34 4.60
CA ALA A 373 -17.41 -27.26 3.63
C ALA A 373 -18.40 -26.18 4.11
N ILE A 374 -19.55 -26.57 4.62
CA ILE A 374 -20.56 -25.64 5.14
C ILE A 374 -20.00 -24.89 6.36
N SER A 375 -19.36 -25.61 7.30
CA SER A 375 -18.74 -24.96 8.47
C SER A 375 -17.70 -23.92 8.06
N PHE A 376 -16.88 -24.21 7.04
CA PHE A 376 -15.89 -23.26 6.52
C PHE A 376 -16.56 -22.07 5.83
N ILE A 377 -17.56 -22.30 4.97
CA ILE A 377 -18.30 -21.24 4.26
C ILE A 377 -18.93 -20.28 5.27
N ILE A 378 -19.60 -20.81 6.32
CA ILE A 378 -20.19 -19.99 7.38
C ILE A 378 -19.10 -19.27 8.18
N GLY A 379 -17.96 -19.93 8.45
CA GLY A 379 -16.83 -19.33 9.18
C GLY A 379 -16.16 -18.17 8.44
N VAL A 380 -16.14 -18.21 7.11
CA VAL A 380 -15.56 -17.14 6.27
C VAL A 380 -16.56 -16.03 5.96
N PHE A 381 -17.87 -16.29 6.07
CA PHE A 381 -18.91 -15.31 5.77
C PHE A 381 -18.73 -13.95 6.49
N PRO A 382 -18.35 -13.87 7.78
CA PRO A 382 -18.06 -12.59 8.42
C PRO A 382 -16.97 -11.76 7.74
N MET A 383 -16.03 -12.39 7.02
CA MET A 383 -15.02 -11.66 6.25
C MET A 383 -15.61 -11.01 5.00
N VAL A 384 -16.61 -11.64 4.37
CA VAL A 384 -17.28 -11.08 3.18
C VAL A 384 -18.05 -9.80 3.52
N ILE A 385 -18.67 -9.76 4.69
CA ILE A 385 -19.44 -8.59 5.18
C ILE A 385 -18.62 -7.71 6.12
N ALA A 386 -17.32 -7.90 6.19
CA ALA A 386 -16.45 -7.17 7.10
C ALA A 386 -16.59 -5.65 6.93
N SER A 387 -16.57 -4.94 8.05
CA SER A 387 -16.55 -3.48 8.11
C SER A 387 -15.43 -3.01 9.03
N GLY A 388 -15.06 -1.75 8.96
CA GLY A 388 -14.04 -1.17 9.81
C GLY A 388 -12.63 -1.19 9.21
N ALA A 389 -11.64 -0.97 10.07
CA ALA A 389 -10.24 -0.91 9.64
C ALA A 389 -9.79 -2.21 8.96
N GLY A 390 -9.16 -2.10 7.79
CA GLY A 390 -8.72 -3.25 7.00
C GLY A 390 -9.87 -4.11 6.44
N ALA A 391 -11.07 -3.56 6.31
CA ALA A 391 -12.23 -4.29 5.77
C ALA A 391 -12.00 -4.72 4.33
N GLU A 392 -11.39 -3.91 3.49
CA GLU A 392 -11.17 -4.22 2.08
C GLU A 392 -10.25 -5.42 1.87
N SER A 393 -9.14 -5.51 2.61
CA SER A 393 -8.26 -6.68 2.56
C SER A 393 -8.97 -7.95 3.05
N ARG A 394 -9.74 -7.86 4.14
CA ARG A 394 -10.54 -8.99 4.64
C ARG A 394 -11.62 -9.41 3.66
N LYS A 395 -12.33 -8.46 3.04
CA LYS A 395 -13.33 -8.73 2.00
C LYS A 395 -12.71 -9.40 0.79
N ALA A 396 -11.58 -8.92 0.30
CA ALA A 396 -10.92 -9.51 -0.86
C ALA A 396 -10.55 -10.98 -0.63
N ILE A 397 -9.96 -11.33 0.53
CA ILE A 397 -9.69 -12.72 0.91
C ILE A 397 -11.00 -13.50 1.14
N GLY A 398 -11.96 -12.88 1.84
CA GLY A 398 -13.25 -13.50 2.16
C GLY A 398 -14.06 -13.84 0.93
N ILE A 399 -14.19 -12.93 -0.02
CA ILE A 399 -14.95 -13.12 -1.27
C ILE A 399 -14.35 -14.25 -2.10
N THR A 400 -13.03 -14.24 -2.33
CA THR A 400 -12.36 -15.29 -3.10
C THR A 400 -12.56 -16.67 -2.49
N THR A 401 -12.38 -16.80 -1.19
CA THR A 401 -12.51 -18.09 -0.49
C THR A 401 -13.96 -18.54 -0.35
N PHE A 402 -14.89 -17.63 -0.06
CA PHE A 402 -16.31 -17.91 0.10
C PHE A 402 -16.94 -18.41 -1.19
N TYR A 403 -16.88 -17.63 -2.27
CA TYR A 403 -17.47 -18.02 -3.55
C TYR A 403 -16.74 -19.20 -4.17
N GLY A 404 -15.42 -19.28 -4.02
CA GLY A 404 -14.65 -20.44 -4.46
C GLY A 404 -15.07 -21.72 -3.78
N MET A 405 -15.26 -21.70 -2.45
CA MET A 405 -15.72 -22.86 -1.69
C MET A 405 -17.18 -23.20 -1.98
N ILE A 406 -18.05 -22.24 -2.23
CA ILE A 406 -19.44 -22.50 -2.63
C ILE A 406 -19.46 -23.29 -3.95
N LEU A 407 -18.75 -22.80 -4.97
CA LEU A 407 -18.76 -23.47 -6.26
C LEU A 407 -18.07 -24.84 -6.19
N ALA A 408 -16.94 -24.94 -5.46
CA ALA A 408 -16.28 -26.22 -5.19
C ALA A 408 -17.19 -27.22 -4.47
N THR A 409 -18.06 -26.74 -3.56
CA THR A 409 -18.98 -27.62 -2.82
C THR A 409 -20.15 -28.06 -3.66
N ILE A 410 -20.81 -27.14 -4.38
CA ILE A 410 -22.01 -27.45 -5.17
C ILE A 410 -21.64 -28.25 -6.42
N VAL A 411 -20.70 -27.73 -7.20
CA VAL A 411 -20.32 -28.31 -8.51
C VAL A 411 -19.21 -29.35 -8.33
N GLY A 412 -18.18 -29.03 -7.55
CA GLY A 412 -17.01 -29.90 -7.37
C GLY A 412 -17.39 -31.27 -6.82
N ILE A 413 -18.23 -31.34 -5.79
CA ILE A 413 -18.65 -32.61 -5.19
C ILE A 413 -19.35 -33.54 -6.18
N LEU A 414 -20.14 -32.97 -7.10
CA LEU A 414 -20.81 -33.73 -8.15
C LEU A 414 -19.85 -34.21 -9.25
N PHE A 415 -18.81 -33.41 -9.54
CA PHE A 415 -17.84 -33.72 -10.58
C PHE A 415 -16.76 -34.70 -10.14
N ILE A 416 -16.38 -34.74 -8.83
CA ILE A 416 -15.30 -35.57 -8.32
C ILE A 416 -15.50 -37.07 -8.65
N PRO A 417 -16.68 -37.69 -8.42
CA PRO A 417 -16.89 -39.10 -8.77
C PRO A 417 -16.79 -39.37 -10.27
N ALA A 418 -17.29 -38.47 -11.10
CA ALA A 418 -17.23 -38.57 -12.56
C ALA A 418 -15.75 -38.47 -13.05
N LEU A 419 -15.01 -37.46 -12.54
CA LEU A 419 -13.60 -37.32 -12.86
C LEU A 419 -12.77 -38.51 -12.39
N TYR A 420 -12.99 -39.00 -11.18
CA TYR A 420 -12.32 -40.21 -10.68
C TYR A 420 -12.58 -41.40 -11.59
N SER A 421 -13.85 -41.66 -11.98
CA SER A 421 -14.20 -42.78 -12.84
C SER A 421 -13.54 -42.68 -14.20
N MET A 422 -13.43 -41.47 -14.77
CA MET A 422 -12.77 -41.23 -16.05
C MET A 422 -11.25 -41.52 -15.98
N PHE A 423 -10.58 -40.94 -15.00
CA PHE A 423 -9.12 -41.11 -14.85
C PHE A 423 -8.72 -42.50 -14.37
N GLN A 424 -9.55 -43.16 -13.57
CA GLN A 424 -9.32 -44.55 -13.19
C GLN A 424 -9.48 -45.52 -14.36
N ARG A 425 -10.47 -45.31 -15.25
CA ARG A 425 -10.58 -46.09 -16.50
C ARG A 425 -9.35 -45.91 -17.37
N TYR A 426 -8.89 -44.66 -17.51
CA TYR A 426 -7.69 -44.38 -18.29
C TYR A 426 -6.45 -45.07 -17.68
N ARG A 427 -6.30 -45.06 -16.37
CA ARG A 427 -5.24 -45.80 -15.66
C ARG A 427 -5.26 -47.29 -15.94
N GLU A 428 -6.42 -47.90 -15.83
CA GLU A 428 -6.59 -49.35 -16.08
C GLU A 428 -6.38 -49.71 -17.56
N TRP A 429 -6.83 -48.87 -18.47
CA TRP A 429 -6.58 -49.03 -19.89
C TRP A 429 -5.08 -48.97 -20.20
N VAL A 430 -4.36 -47.99 -19.69
CA VAL A 430 -2.90 -47.88 -19.85
C VAL A 430 -2.19 -49.09 -19.26
N LYS A 431 -2.57 -49.52 -18.05
CA LYS A 431 -1.98 -50.68 -17.39
C LYS A 431 -2.18 -51.97 -18.23
N ASN A 432 -3.37 -52.17 -18.79
CA ASN A 432 -3.68 -53.31 -19.66
C ASN A 432 -2.87 -53.27 -20.96
N LEU A 433 -2.63 -52.07 -21.51
CA LEU A 433 -1.84 -51.88 -22.74
C LEU A 433 -0.36 -52.28 -22.53
N PHE A 434 0.18 -51.99 -21.34
CA PHE A 434 1.57 -52.37 -21.01
C PHE A 434 1.71 -53.81 -20.48
N SER A 435 0.69 -54.35 -19.82
CA SER A 435 0.72 -55.74 -19.35
C SER A 435 0.42 -56.76 -20.46
N GLY A 436 -0.31 -56.34 -21.52
CA GLY A 436 -0.57 -57.18 -22.70
C GLY A 436 0.60 -57.33 -23.69
N LYS A 437 1.76 -56.70 -23.42
CA LYS A 437 3.01 -56.88 -24.18
C LYS A 437 4.04 -57.78 -23.49
N ALA A 438 3.72 -58.36 -22.33
CA ALA A 438 4.59 -59.26 -21.55
C ALA A 438 4.10 -60.74 -21.59
N GLY A 439 3.36 -61.11 -22.61
CA GLY A 439 2.94 -62.50 -22.90
C GLY A 439 3.49 -63.01 -24.22
#